data_266107016c5378c8c5ce11badad31eb0
#
_entry.id   266107016c5378c8c5ce11badad31eb0
#
_cell.length_a   1.000
_cell.length_b   1.000
_cell.length_c   1.000
_cell.angle_alpha   90.00
_cell.angle_beta   90.00
_cell.angle_gamma   90.00
#
_symmetry.space_group_name_H-M   'P 1'
#
loop_
_entity.id
_entity.type
_entity.pdbx_description
1 polymer ?
#
loop_
_entity_poly.entity_id
_entity_poly.type
_entity_poly.pdbx_seq_one_letter_code
_entity_poly.pdbx_strand_id
1 'polypeptide(L)'
;MLAHSGRIPLILDKGFAMLPDKPMTGIAMMLGFCIVAPVGDAIAKLLGSSVPLGQVVFIRFAVQLLILLPLVLLTGRPLAMRGRTLWLAFVRTVLHVIGIAMMFTALKYLPLADAVAIIFVMPFFMLLLGKYVLGEEVGTRRLLACIVGFCGTLLVVQPSFAEVGWPALLPVGVALNFALFMLVTRQIAKHTDPISLQTVSGFMAVVILLPLLGLGQTLAVPALGWRVPDANAWMLLIAIGVLGSVAHLLMTWSLRYAPSATLAPMQYLEIPVATLVGLIVFGDLPDALAALGMGITMAAGLYI
;
A
#
# COMPACT_ATOMS: atom_id res chain seq x y z
N MET A 1 -22.21 24.46 -33.82
CA MET A 1 -21.79 24.93 -32.52
C MET A 1 -21.06 23.76 -31.85
N LEU A 2 -19.72 23.77 -31.93
CA LEU A 2 -18.83 22.62 -31.61
C LEU A 2 -18.44 22.70 -30.14
N ALA A 3 -18.83 21.69 -29.36
CA ALA A 3 -18.40 21.53 -27.99
C ALA A 3 -16.95 20.96 -27.96
N HIS A 4 -16.00 21.79 -27.56
CA HIS A 4 -14.61 21.38 -27.30
C HIS A 4 -14.57 20.52 -26.05
N SER A 5 -14.43 19.22 -26.23
CA SER A 5 -14.00 18.29 -25.15
C SER A 5 -12.50 18.49 -24.93
N GLY A 6 -12.14 19.16 -23.85
CA GLY A 6 -10.75 19.32 -23.41
C GLY A 6 -10.14 18.00 -22.94
N ARG A 7 -9.77 17.14 -23.88
CA ARG A 7 -8.87 16.00 -23.58
C ARG A 7 -7.47 16.55 -23.44
N ILE A 8 -6.92 16.45 -22.24
CA ILE A 8 -5.49 16.67 -22.01
C ILE A 8 -4.74 15.69 -22.91
N PRO A 9 -3.88 16.16 -23.86
CA PRO A 9 -3.17 15.25 -24.74
C PRO A 9 -2.20 14.38 -23.93
N LEU A 10 -2.43 13.07 -23.91
CA LEU A 10 -1.43 12.10 -23.53
C LEU A 10 -0.28 12.18 -24.56
N ILE A 11 0.75 12.93 -24.24
CA ILE A 11 2.00 12.89 -25.03
C ILE A 11 2.66 11.56 -24.69
N LEU A 12 2.36 10.55 -25.48
CA LEU A 12 3.05 9.26 -25.49
C LEU A 12 4.46 9.52 -26.01
N ASP A 13 5.44 9.43 -25.11
CA ASP A 13 6.86 9.42 -25.48
C ASP A 13 7.12 8.13 -26.29
N LYS A 14 7.46 8.31 -27.57
CA LYS A 14 7.72 7.21 -28.53
C LYS A 14 9.05 6.54 -28.15
N GLY A 15 9.01 5.47 -27.35
CA GLY A 15 10.26 4.75 -27.08
C GLY A 15 10.16 3.44 -26.30
N PHE A 16 9.03 3.15 -25.66
CA PHE A 16 8.86 1.87 -24.93
C PHE A 16 7.74 1.06 -25.57
N ALA A 17 8.09 -0.09 -26.17
CA ALA A 17 7.09 -1.04 -26.65
C ALA A 17 6.20 -1.44 -25.48
N MET A 18 4.89 -1.13 -25.57
CA MET A 18 3.94 -1.57 -24.55
C MET A 18 3.95 -3.09 -24.50
N LEU A 19 4.38 -3.65 -23.37
CA LEU A 19 4.33 -5.09 -23.16
C LEU A 19 2.87 -5.55 -23.19
N PRO A 20 2.58 -6.68 -23.86
CA PRO A 20 1.24 -7.24 -23.88
C PRO A 20 0.78 -7.54 -22.45
N ASP A 21 -0.48 -7.27 -22.15
CA ASP A 21 -1.09 -7.65 -20.88
C ASP A 21 -1.01 -9.18 -20.70
N LYS A 22 -0.56 -9.60 -19.52
CA LYS A 22 -0.50 -11.02 -19.10
C LYS A 22 -1.33 -11.17 -17.82
N PRO A 23 -2.66 -11.19 -17.92
CA PRO A 23 -3.55 -11.10 -16.76
C PRO A 23 -3.28 -12.17 -15.69
N MET A 24 -3.03 -13.42 -16.12
CA MET A 24 -2.74 -14.52 -15.17
C MET A 24 -1.45 -14.28 -14.37
N THR A 25 -0.41 -13.74 -15.02
CA THR A 25 0.84 -13.37 -14.32
C THR A 25 0.57 -12.22 -13.34
N GLY A 26 -0.21 -11.22 -13.76
CA GLY A 26 -0.60 -10.12 -12.89
C GLY A 26 -1.39 -10.59 -11.67
N ILE A 27 -2.35 -11.50 -11.85
CA ILE A 27 -3.13 -12.11 -10.76
C ILE A 27 -2.21 -12.88 -9.80
N ALA A 28 -1.34 -13.76 -10.31
CA ALA A 28 -0.42 -14.52 -9.47
C ALA A 28 0.49 -13.62 -8.62
N MET A 29 1.01 -12.51 -9.20
CA MET A 29 1.80 -11.52 -8.47
C MET A 29 0.98 -10.80 -7.40
N MET A 30 -0.28 -10.45 -7.67
CA MET A 30 -1.17 -9.82 -6.70
C MET A 30 -1.51 -10.78 -5.54
N LEU A 31 -1.76 -12.06 -5.83
CA LEU A 31 -1.95 -13.07 -4.78
C LEU A 31 -0.72 -13.21 -3.89
N GLY A 32 0.48 -13.18 -4.47
CA GLY A 32 1.73 -13.14 -3.70
C GLY A 32 1.82 -11.92 -2.79
N PHE A 33 1.42 -10.75 -3.28
CA PHE A 33 1.32 -9.53 -2.47
C PHE A 33 0.38 -9.73 -1.28
N CYS A 34 -0.84 -10.23 -1.52
CA CYS A 34 -1.86 -10.45 -0.48
C CYS A 34 -1.43 -11.43 0.62
N ILE A 35 -0.47 -12.33 0.32
CA ILE A 35 0.10 -13.23 1.33
C ILE A 35 1.24 -12.56 2.10
N VAL A 36 2.12 -11.85 1.40
CA VAL A 36 3.35 -11.30 2.00
C VAL A 36 3.07 -10.02 2.80
N ALA A 37 2.15 -9.17 2.36
CA ALA A 37 1.87 -7.88 3.00
C ALA A 37 1.38 -8.03 4.45
N PRO A 38 0.37 -8.87 4.78
CA PRO A 38 -0.08 -9.05 6.17
C PRO A 38 0.99 -9.62 7.10
N VAL A 39 1.93 -10.43 6.60
CA VAL A 39 3.07 -10.90 7.39
C VAL A 39 4.00 -9.74 7.74
N GLY A 40 4.26 -8.84 6.78
CA GLY A 40 5.00 -7.61 7.04
C GLY A 40 4.31 -6.71 8.06
N ASP A 41 3.00 -6.56 7.98
CA ASP A 41 2.20 -5.76 8.91
C ASP A 41 2.19 -6.36 10.32
N ALA A 42 2.15 -7.69 10.44
CA ALA A 42 2.30 -8.37 11.73
C ALA A 42 3.66 -8.08 12.38
N ILE A 43 4.75 -8.11 11.59
CA ILE A 43 6.08 -7.73 12.08
C ILE A 43 6.11 -6.27 12.52
N ALA A 44 5.47 -5.36 11.78
CA ALA A 44 5.36 -3.96 12.17
C ALA A 44 4.62 -3.79 13.51
N LYS A 45 3.54 -4.56 13.72
CA LYS A 45 2.80 -4.58 15.00
C LYS A 45 3.69 -5.06 16.14
N LEU A 46 4.48 -6.12 15.95
CA LEU A 46 5.45 -6.62 16.95
C LEU A 46 6.51 -5.57 17.30
N LEU A 47 7.03 -4.85 16.32
CA LEU A 47 8.03 -3.79 16.51
C LEU A 47 7.44 -2.52 17.16
N GLY A 48 6.15 -2.30 17.04
CA GLY A 48 5.47 -1.06 17.45
C GLY A 48 5.59 -0.72 18.95
N SER A 49 5.89 -1.70 19.80
CA SER A 49 6.10 -1.53 21.25
C SER A 49 7.55 -1.20 21.61
N SER A 50 8.52 -1.59 20.80
CA SER A 50 9.95 -1.54 21.14
C SER A 50 10.75 -0.51 20.32
N VAL A 51 10.34 -0.25 19.07
CA VAL A 51 11.07 0.61 18.14
C VAL A 51 10.21 1.81 17.72
N PRO A 52 10.77 3.03 17.71
CA PRO A 52 10.06 4.22 17.21
C PRO A 52 9.59 4.05 15.77
N LEU A 53 8.38 4.56 15.47
CA LEU A 53 7.74 4.42 14.15
C LEU A 53 8.62 4.88 12.99
N GLY A 54 9.19 6.08 13.10
CA GLY A 54 10.06 6.64 12.06
C GLY A 54 11.28 5.79 11.78
N GLN A 55 11.85 5.17 12.82
CA GLN A 55 12.97 4.26 12.69
C GLN A 55 12.56 2.97 11.95
N VAL A 56 11.40 2.39 12.26
CA VAL A 56 10.88 1.21 11.55
C VAL A 56 10.68 1.53 10.07
N VAL A 57 10.03 2.64 9.76
CA VAL A 57 9.78 3.07 8.37
C VAL A 57 11.10 3.35 7.64
N PHE A 58 12.04 4.05 8.27
CA PHE A 58 13.35 4.35 7.69
C PHE A 58 14.13 3.07 7.36
N ILE A 59 14.28 2.15 8.32
CA ILE A 59 15.04 0.91 8.12
C ILE A 59 14.39 0.04 7.04
N ARG A 60 13.06 -0.01 7.00
CA ARG A 60 12.32 -0.70 5.94
C ARG A 60 12.72 -0.21 4.53
N PHE A 61 12.78 1.09 4.31
CA PHE A 61 13.21 1.65 3.02
C PHE A 61 14.73 1.57 2.80
N ALA A 62 15.53 1.67 3.86
CA ALA A 62 16.98 1.49 3.77
C ALA A 62 17.34 0.06 3.35
N VAL A 63 16.72 -0.96 3.95
CA VAL A 63 16.88 -2.37 3.55
C VAL A 63 16.43 -2.58 2.11
N GLN A 64 15.29 -2.01 1.71
CA GLN A 64 14.85 -2.05 0.31
C GLN A 64 15.93 -1.49 -0.63
N LEU A 65 16.49 -0.34 -0.32
CA LEU A 65 17.56 0.29 -1.11
C LEU A 65 18.82 -0.59 -1.15
N LEU A 66 19.25 -1.10 0.00
CA LEU A 66 20.45 -1.93 0.12
C LEU A 66 20.37 -3.24 -0.68
N ILE A 67 19.17 -3.81 -0.82
CA ILE A 67 18.95 -5.05 -1.59
C ILE A 67 18.82 -4.73 -3.08
N LEU A 68 18.03 -3.71 -3.43
CA LEU A 68 17.67 -3.47 -4.83
C LEU A 68 18.73 -2.66 -5.59
N LEU A 69 19.48 -1.79 -4.93
CA LEU A 69 20.52 -0.99 -5.60
C LEU A 69 21.64 -1.86 -6.19
N PRO A 70 22.25 -2.80 -5.45
CA PRO A 70 23.23 -3.73 -6.05
C PRO A 70 22.62 -4.53 -7.21
N LEU A 71 21.39 -5.00 -7.07
CA LEU A 71 20.71 -5.75 -8.13
C LEU A 71 20.56 -4.93 -9.41
N VAL A 72 20.15 -3.66 -9.28
CA VAL A 72 20.04 -2.74 -10.43
C VAL A 72 21.38 -2.50 -11.09
N LEU A 73 22.43 -2.24 -10.30
CA LEU A 73 23.79 -1.98 -10.82
C LEU A 73 24.38 -3.21 -11.52
N LEU A 74 24.24 -4.40 -10.94
CA LEU A 74 24.75 -5.66 -11.51
C LEU A 74 23.99 -6.08 -12.77
N THR A 75 22.68 -5.76 -12.85
CA THR A 75 21.87 -6.12 -14.02
C THR A 75 21.80 -5.02 -15.08
N GLY A 76 22.48 -3.88 -14.88
CA GLY A 76 22.53 -2.77 -15.83
C GLY A 76 21.17 -2.10 -16.08
N ARG A 77 20.24 -2.14 -15.12
CA ARG A 77 18.90 -1.56 -15.28
C ARG A 77 18.94 -0.03 -15.22
N PRO A 78 18.09 0.66 -16.00
CA PRO A 78 18.08 2.12 -16.03
C PRO A 78 17.57 2.71 -14.72
N LEU A 79 18.38 3.51 -14.04
CA LEU A 79 17.96 4.29 -12.85
C LEU A 79 17.47 5.70 -13.20
N ALA A 80 17.84 6.19 -14.38
CA ALA A 80 17.54 7.56 -14.78
C ALA A 80 16.06 7.76 -15.07
N MET A 81 15.39 8.50 -14.20
CA MET A 81 14.03 9.00 -14.41
C MET A 81 14.09 10.52 -14.58
N ARG A 82 13.32 11.08 -15.52
CA ARG A 82 13.35 12.52 -15.83
C ARG A 82 11.93 13.06 -15.96
N GLY A 83 11.81 14.38 -15.78
CA GLY A 83 10.56 15.11 -16.01
C GLY A 83 9.38 14.55 -15.22
N ARG A 84 8.26 14.30 -15.88
CA ARG A 84 7.02 13.81 -15.27
C ARG A 84 7.19 12.47 -14.55
N THR A 85 7.97 11.54 -15.08
CA THR A 85 8.20 10.22 -14.46
C THR A 85 8.91 10.36 -13.12
N LEU A 86 9.92 11.22 -13.02
CA LEU A 86 10.62 11.50 -11.76
C LEU A 86 9.68 12.14 -10.72
N TRP A 87 8.87 13.11 -11.16
CA TRP A 87 7.88 13.76 -10.28
C TRP A 87 6.83 12.76 -9.76
N LEU A 88 6.28 11.92 -10.63
CA LEU A 88 5.33 10.90 -10.22
C LEU A 88 5.97 9.84 -9.29
N ALA A 89 7.24 9.46 -9.53
CA ALA A 89 7.98 8.59 -8.63
C ALA A 89 8.18 9.24 -7.25
N PHE A 90 8.43 10.55 -7.20
CA PHE A 90 8.51 11.30 -5.95
C PHE A 90 7.16 11.33 -5.21
N VAL A 91 6.08 11.72 -5.89
CA VAL A 91 4.71 11.72 -5.30
C VAL A 91 4.35 10.32 -4.80
N ARG A 92 4.60 9.28 -5.59
CA ARG A 92 4.42 7.88 -5.21
C ARG A 92 5.20 7.53 -3.93
N THR A 93 6.45 7.99 -3.84
CA THR A 93 7.29 7.71 -2.66
C THR A 93 6.75 8.40 -1.41
N VAL A 94 6.33 9.66 -1.51
CA VAL A 94 5.72 10.40 -0.39
C VAL A 94 4.44 9.69 0.07
N LEU A 95 3.55 9.33 -0.87
CA LEU A 95 2.34 8.56 -0.54
C LEU A 95 2.70 7.23 0.12
N HIS A 96 3.73 6.53 -0.37
CA HIS A 96 4.17 5.25 0.21
C HIS A 96 4.65 5.41 1.66
N VAL A 97 5.49 6.41 1.94
CA VAL A 97 5.99 6.71 3.29
C VAL A 97 4.83 7.06 4.23
N ILE A 98 3.93 7.95 3.80
CA ILE A 98 2.75 8.35 4.58
C ILE A 98 1.84 7.14 4.85
N GLY A 99 1.52 6.36 3.83
CA GLY A 99 0.65 5.19 3.95
C GLY A 99 1.19 4.15 4.92
N ILE A 100 2.49 3.83 4.82
CA ILE A 100 3.16 2.91 5.75
C ILE A 100 3.16 3.47 7.18
N ALA A 101 3.48 4.75 7.35
CA ALA A 101 3.49 5.39 8.67
C ALA A 101 2.08 5.37 9.31
N MET A 102 1.04 5.65 8.53
CA MET A 102 -0.36 5.58 9.00
C MET A 102 -0.76 4.14 9.35
N MET A 103 -0.43 3.16 8.48
CA MET A 103 -0.74 1.74 8.73
C MET A 103 -0.05 1.23 9.98
N PHE A 104 1.25 1.44 10.12
CA PHE A 104 2.00 1.01 11.30
C PHE A 104 1.56 1.74 12.58
N THR A 105 1.03 2.97 12.46
CA THR A 105 0.40 3.65 13.58
C THR A 105 -0.92 2.99 13.94
N ALA A 106 -1.77 2.66 12.97
CA ALA A 106 -3.05 1.99 13.19
C ALA A 106 -2.87 0.65 13.90
N LEU A 107 -1.88 -0.15 13.49
CA LEU A 107 -1.57 -1.46 14.06
C LEU A 107 -1.14 -1.44 15.53
N LYS A 108 -0.79 -0.27 16.08
CA LYS A 108 -0.55 -0.12 17.52
C LYS A 108 -1.83 -0.15 18.35
N TYR A 109 -2.95 0.15 17.72
CA TYR A 109 -4.26 0.31 18.39
C TYR A 109 -5.26 -0.77 17.99
N LEU A 110 -5.11 -1.36 16.79
CA LEU A 110 -6.10 -2.25 16.18
C LEU A 110 -5.55 -3.67 16.01
N PRO A 111 -6.43 -4.69 16.08
CA PRO A 111 -6.14 -6.00 15.54
C PRO A 111 -5.75 -5.94 14.07
N LEU A 112 -4.88 -6.86 13.64
CA LEU A 112 -4.37 -6.88 12.25
C LEU A 112 -5.52 -7.06 11.24
N ALA A 113 -6.43 -7.99 11.52
CA ALA A 113 -7.56 -8.29 10.65
C ALA A 113 -8.50 -7.09 10.48
N ASP A 114 -8.79 -6.36 11.56
CA ASP A 114 -9.66 -5.18 11.53
C ASP A 114 -9.02 -4.04 10.74
N ALA A 115 -7.74 -3.74 11.01
CA ALA A 115 -7.01 -2.71 10.28
C ALA A 115 -7.00 -2.99 8.78
N VAL A 116 -6.73 -4.23 8.36
CA VAL A 116 -6.75 -4.64 6.96
C VAL A 116 -8.16 -4.57 6.38
N ALA A 117 -9.19 -5.06 7.10
CA ALA A 117 -10.56 -5.03 6.61
C ALA A 117 -11.10 -3.60 6.38
N ILE A 118 -10.72 -2.65 7.24
CA ILE A 118 -11.12 -1.25 7.10
C ILE A 118 -10.47 -0.60 5.86
N ILE A 119 -9.25 -0.98 5.49
CA ILE A 119 -8.59 -0.49 4.26
C ILE A 119 -9.41 -0.86 3.01
N PHE A 120 -10.21 -1.91 3.05
CA PHE A 120 -11.04 -2.33 1.91
C PHE A 120 -12.23 -1.41 1.60
N VAL A 121 -12.34 -0.25 2.25
CA VAL A 121 -13.08 0.91 1.70
C VAL A 121 -12.38 1.53 0.47
N MET A 122 -11.13 1.16 0.20
CA MET A 122 -10.32 1.66 -0.92
C MET A 122 -11.00 1.56 -2.30
N PRO A 123 -11.73 0.49 -2.68
CA PRO A 123 -12.43 0.45 -3.97
C PRO A 123 -13.43 1.58 -4.15
N PHE A 124 -14.07 2.04 -3.07
CA PHE A 124 -14.94 3.21 -3.09
C PHE A 124 -14.17 4.49 -3.45
N PHE A 125 -12.99 4.71 -2.83
CA PHE A 125 -12.11 5.82 -3.21
C PHE A 125 -11.60 5.71 -4.64
N MET A 126 -11.23 4.50 -5.10
CA MET A 126 -10.81 4.27 -6.48
C MET A 126 -11.90 4.60 -7.48
N LEU A 127 -13.15 4.28 -7.15
CA LEU A 127 -14.31 4.58 -7.98
C LEU A 127 -14.58 6.09 -8.05
N LEU A 128 -14.51 6.80 -6.93
CA LEU A 128 -14.63 8.26 -6.88
C LEU A 128 -13.50 8.94 -7.68
N LEU A 129 -12.26 8.52 -7.48
CA LEU A 129 -11.10 9.05 -8.20
C LEU A 129 -11.18 8.73 -9.70
N GLY A 130 -11.62 7.54 -10.08
CA GLY A 130 -11.86 7.15 -11.46
C GLY A 130 -12.89 8.08 -12.14
N LYS A 131 -14.02 8.31 -11.48
CA LYS A 131 -15.08 9.18 -11.99
C LYS A 131 -14.65 10.64 -12.10
N TYR A 132 -14.13 11.22 -11.01
CA TYR A 132 -13.90 12.67 -10.92
C TYR A 132 -12.53 13.11 -11.45
N VAL A 133 -11.50 12.25 -11.39
CA VAL A 133 -10.13 12.58 -11.82
C VAL A 133 -9.83 12.05 -13.22
N LEU A 134 -10.31 10.83 -13.55
CA LEU A 134 -10.04 10.19 -14.84
C LEU A 134 -11.21 10.31 -15.83
N GLY A 135 -12.37 10.82 -15.41
CA GLY A 135 -13.57 10.91 -16.25
C GLY A 135 -14.14 9.54 -16.66
N GLU A 136 -13.88 8.49 -15.87
CA GLU A 136 -14.37 7.14 -16.15
C GLU A 136 -15.88 7.05 -15.88
N GLU A 137 -16.60 6.34 -16.74
CA GLU A 137 -18.01 6.03 -16.50
C GLU A 137 -18.13 4.95 -15.41
N VAL A 138 -18.87 5.29 -14.37
CA VAL A 138 -19.12 4.36 -13.25
C VAL A 138 -20.48 3.70 -13.43
N GLY A 139 -20.49 2.43 -13.74
CA GLY A 139 -21.72 1.65 -13.87
C GLY A 139 -22.43 1.47 -12.51
N THR A 140 -23.77 1.46 -12.55
CA THR A 140 -24.64 1.35 -11.36
C THR A 140 -24.30 0.11 -10.50
N ARG A 141 -23.95 -1.01 -11.14
CA ARG A 141 -23.59 -2.26 -10.43
C ARG A 141 -22.35 -2.07 -9.54
N ARG A 142 -21.32 -1.40 -10.07
CA ARG A 142 -20.09 -1.10 -9.31
C ARG A 142 -20.36 -0.15 -8.15
N LEU A 143 -21.19 0.87 -8.39
CA LEU A 143 -21.58 1.81 -7.34
C LEU A 143 -22.33 1.08 -6.20
N LEU A 144 -23.30 0.24 -6.51
CA LEU A 144 -24.05 -0.52 -5.51
C LEU A 144 -23.14 -1.48 -4.74
N ALA A 145 -22.25 -2.21 -5.40
CA ALA A 145 -21.31 -3.09 -4.74
C ALA A 145 -20.34 -2.31 -3.82
N CYS A 146 -19.87 -1.14 -4.23
CA CYS A 146 -19.05 -0.27 -3.39
C CYS A 146 -19.83 0.24 -2.16
N ILE A 147 -21.12 0.59 -2.29
CA ILE A 147 -21.96 1.00 -1.16
C ILE A 147 -22.12 -0.16 -0.18
N VAL A 148 -22.40 -1.37 -0.67
CA VAL A 148 -22.54 -2.57 0.18
C VAL A 148 -21.21 -2.87 0.89
N GLY A 149 -20.08 -2.85 0.16
CA GLY A 149 -18.76 -3.04 0.76
C GLY A 149 -18.40 -1.98 1.80
N PHE A 150 -18.76 -0.72 1.55
CA PHE A 150 -18.62 0.37 2.52
C PHE A 150 -19.45 0.12 3.79
N CYS A 151 -20.70 -0.34 3.65
CA CYS A 151 -21.52 -0.73 4.81
C CYS A 151 -20.87 -1.89 5.59
N GLY A 152 -20.28 -2.87 4.88
CA GLY A 152 -19.49 -3.94 5.52
C GLY A 152 -18.30 -3.40 6.31
N THR A 153 -17.57 -2.45 5.73
CA THR A 153 -16.43 -1.80 6.42
C THR A 153 -16.90 -1.02 7.65
N LEU A 154 -18.06 -0.36 7.62
CA LEU A 154 -18.61 0.33 8.80
C LEU A 154 -18.91 -0.63 9.96
N LEU A 155 -19.32 -1.87 9.68
CA LEU A 155 -19.52 -2.89 10.70
C LEU A 155 -18.21 -3.33 11.36
N VAL A 156 -17.09 -3.25 10.65
CA VAL A 156 -15.75 -3.50 11.22
C VAL A 156 -15.24 -2.28 12.00
N VAL A 157 -15.49 -1.07 11.51
CA VAL A 157 -15.02 0.18 12.16
C VAL A 157 -15.76 0.42 13.48
N GLN A 158 -17.05 0.07 13.54
CA GLN A 158 -17.90 0.41 14.70
C GLN A 158 -17.39 -0.17 16.02
N PRO A 159 -17.12 -1.49 16.18
CA PRO A 159 -16.56 -2.03 17.42
C PRO A 159 -15.16 -1.47 17.69
N SER A 160 -14.29 -1.39 16.69
CA SER A 160 -12.96 -0.84 16.86
C SER A 160 -12.98 0.63 17.28
N PHE A 161 -13.92 1.45 16.77
CA PHE A 161 -14.08 2.84 17.19
C PHE A 161 -14.58 2.96 18.62
N ALA A 162 -15.46 2.05 19.06
CA ALA A 162 -15.94 2.03 20.44
C ALA A 162 -14.82 1.70 21.43
N GLU A 163 -13.85 0.86 21.04
CA GLU A 163 -12.73 0.48 21.90
C GLU A 163 -11.61 1.52 21.93
N VAL A 164 -11.13 1.98 20.76
CA VAL A 164 -9.90 2.79 20.65
C VAL A 164 -10.15 4.22 20.22
N GLY A 165 -11.35 4.58 19.81
CA GLY A 165 -11.72 5.92 19.37
C GLY A 165 -11.18 6.28 18.00
N TRP A 166 -10.72 7.54 17.82
CA TRP A 166 -10.30 8.08 16.52
C TRP A 166 -9.18 7.29 15.81
N PRO A 167 -8.26 6.57 16.48
CA PRO A 167 -7.27 5.74 15.78
C PRO A 167 -7.87 4.68 14.85
N ALA A 168 -9.13 4.23 15.11
CA ALA A 168 -9.85 3.32 14.23
C ALA A 168 -10.12 3.91 12.82
N LEU A 169 -10.02 5.22 12.65
CA LEU A 169 -10.18 5.88 11.35
C LEU A 169 -8.87 5.98 10.55
N LEU A 170 -7.71 5.68 11.16
CA LEU A 170 -6.43 5.68 10.45
C LEU A 170 -6.43 4.76 9.22
N PRO A 171 -6.95 3.52 9.27
CA PRO A 171 -7.00 2.66 8.08
C PRO A 171 -7.87 3.21 6.96
N VAL A 172 -8.89 4.02 7.25
CA VAL A 172 -9.68 4.74 6.23
C VAL A 172 -8.78 5.75 5.50
N GLY A 173 -7.95 6.48 6.24
CA GLY A 173 -6.92 7.36 5.67
C GLY A 173 -5.89 6.58 4.85
N VAL A 174 -5.47 5.41 5.32
CA VAL A 174 -4.60 4.49 4.55
C VAL A 174 -5.28 4.08 3.25
N ALA A 175 -6.56 3.75 3.27
CA ALA A 175 -7.32 3.37 2.08
C ALA A 175 -7.34 4.46 1.01
N LEU A 176 -7.60 5.71 1.39
CA LEU A 176 -7.54 6.86 0.48
C LEU A 176 -6.12 7.06 -0.06
N ASN A 177 -5.13 7.05 0.82
CA ASN A 177 -3.72 7.21 0.46
C ASN A 177 -3.24 6.09 -0.48
N PHE A 178 -3.65 4.85 -0.23
CA PHE A 178 -3.29 3.71 -1.06
C PHE A 178 -3.99 3.74 -2.42
N ALA A 179 -5.23 4.21 -2.49
CA ALA A 179 -5.91 4.47 -3.75
C ALA A 179 -5.15 5.48 -4.62
N LEU A 180 -4.68 6.59 -4.03
CA LEU A 180 -3.83 7.58 -4.71
C LEU A 180 -2.48 6.97 -5.13
N PHE A 181 -1.84 6.20 -4.24
CA PHE A 181 -0.59 5.50 -4.53
C PHE A 181 -0.71 4.54 -5.71
N MET A 182 -1.80 3.74 -5.77
CA MET A 182 -2.07 2.85 -6.89
C MET A 182 -2.34 3.61 -8.19
N LEU A 183 -3.10 4.72 -8.13
CA LEU A 183 -3.37 5.57 -9.28
C LEU A 183 -2.07 6.14 -9.88
N VAL A 184 -1.18 6.66 -9.05
CA VAL A 184 0.13 7.18 -9.47
C VAL A 184 1.03 6.05 -9.98
N THR A 185 1.09 4.92 -9.28
CA THR A 185 1.88 3.76 -9.68
C THR A 185 1.45 3.25 -11.05
N ARG A 186 0.14 3.15 -11.32
CA ARG A 186 -0.40 2.72 -12.62
C ARG A 186 0.07 3.61 -13.77
N GLN A 187 0.16 4.93 -13.56
CA GLN A 187 0.60 5.88 -14.60
C GLN A 187 2.05 5.65 -15.05
N ILE A 188 2.91 5.13 -14.17
CA ILE A 188 4.34 4.95 -14.45
C ILE A 188 4.77 3.49 -14.59
N ALA A 189 4.00 2.52 -14.10
CA ALA A 189 4.39 1.11 -14.05
C ALA A 189 4.64 0.50 -15.44
N LYS A 190 3.90 0.93 -16.47
CA LYS A 190 4.09 0.43 -17.85
C LYS A 190 5.33 1.00 -18.54
N HIS A 191 5.84 2.14 -18.07
CA HIS A 191 6.94 2.89 -18.68
C HIS A 191 8.26 2.79 -17.91
N THR A 192 8.25 2.13 -16.75
CA THR A 192 9.43 1.99 -15.89
C THR A 192 9.68 0.52 -15.55
N ASP A 193 10.95 0.18 -15.32
CA ASP A 193 11.28 -1.11 -14.73
C ASP A 193 10.88 -1.11 -13.24
N PRO A 194 10.11 -2.11 -12.77
CA PRO A 194 9.63 -2.14 -11.37
C PRO A 194 10.75 -2.18 -10.33
N ILE A 195 11.86 -2.86 -10.61
CA ILE A 195 13.01 -2.92 -9.69
C ILE A 195 13.69 -1.56 -9.62
N SER A 196 13.91 -0.90 -10.77
CA SER A 196 14.45 0.46 -10.82
C SER A 196 13.54 1.47 -10.12
N LEU A 197 12.23 1.39 -10.33
CA LEU A 197 11.26 2.26 -9.69
C LEU A 197 11.28 2.10 -8.16
N GLN A 198 11.34 0.86 -7.66
CA GLN A 198 11.41 0.60 -6.22
C GLN A 198 12.75 1.04 -5.63
N THR A 199 13.87 0.89 -6.37
CA THR A 199 15.19 1.37 -5.95
C THR A 199 15.20 2.90 -5.81
N VAL A 200 14.70 3.62 -6.81
CA VAL A 200 14.60 5.08 -6.78
C VAL A 200 13.67 5.55 -5.66
N SER A 201 12.53 4.88 -5.47
CA SER A 201 11.62 5.18 -4.35
C SER A 201 12.28 4.93 -3.00
N GLY A 202 13.03 3.83 -2.83
CA GLY A 202 13.80 3.55 -1.62
C GLY A 202 14.83 4.64 -1.31
N PHE A 203 15.58 5.07 -2.33
CA PHE A 203 16.55 6.17 -2.21
C PHE A 203 15.86 7.48 -1.80
N MET A 204 14.77 7.87 -2.48
CA MET A 204 14.01 9.07 -2.14
C MET A 204 13.46 9.02 -0.72
N ALA A 205 12.92 7.87 -0.30
CA ALA A 205 12.39 7.68 1.05
C ALA A 205 13.49 7.85 2.11
N VAL A 206 14.67 7.26 1.89
CA VAL A 206 15.83 7.43 2.80
C VAL A 206 16.25 8.89 2.89
N VAL A 207 16.33 9.60 1.76
CA VAL A 207 16.68 11.03 1.72
C VAL A 207 15.64 11.90 2.43
N ILE A 208 14.36 11.55 2.37
CA ILE A 208 13.28 12.27 3.08
C ILE A 208 13.31 11.95 4.58
N LEU A 209 13.44 10.68 4.94
CA LEU A 209 13.29 10.23 6.32
C LEU A 209 14.51 10.53 7.19
N LEU A 210 15.73 10.51 6.62
CA LEU A 210 16.95 10.76 7.39
C LEU A 210 16.97 12.13 8.09
N PRO A 211 16.69 13.27 7.41
CA PRO A 211 16.59 14.56 8.09
C PRO A 211 15.40 14.64 9.04
N LEU A 212 14.28 13.97 8.74
CA LEU A 212 13.12 13.93 9.65
C LEU A 212 13.46 13.22 10.97
N LEU A 213 14.22 12.12 10.93
CA LEU A 213 14.70 11.43 12.13
C LEU A 213 15.67 12.30 12.92
N GLY A 214 16.61 12.99 12.24
CA GLY A 214 17.53 13.94 12.88
C GLY A 214 16.78 15.07 13.59
N LEU A 215 15.82 15.70 12.93
CA LEU A 215 14.96 16.73 13.53
C LEU A 215 14.08 16.15 14.65
N GLY A 216 13.52 14.95 14.48
CA GLY A 216 12.71 14.29 15.50
C GLY A 216 13.50 13.99 16.76
N GLN A 217 14.76 13.62 16.62
CA GLN A 217 15.67 13.40 17.75
C GLN A 217 15.97 14.71 18.49
N THR A 218 16.24 15.81 17.77
CA THR A 218 16.52 17.13 18.39
C THR A 218 15.29 17.75 19.04
N LEU A 219 14.11 17.55 18.46
CA LEU A 219 12.83 18.05 18.98
C LEU A 219 12.17 17.11 20.00
N ALA A 220 12.84 16.00 20.35
CA ALA A 220 12.34 14.98 21.26
C ALA A 220 10.95 14.43 20.89
N VAL A 221 10.67 14.26 19.59
CA VAL A 221 9.42 13.66 19.09
C VAL A 221 9.52 12.13 19.22
N PRO A 222 8.74 11.46 20.09
CA PRO A 222 8.93 10.03 20.38
C PRO A 222 8.79 9.13 19.15
N ALA A 223 7.90 9.48 18.22
CA ALA A 223 7.68 8.70 16.99
C ALA A 223 8.86 8.80 16.00
N LEU A 224 9.67 9.85 16.06
CA LEU A 224 10.82 10.11 15.20
C LEU A 224 12.16 9.91 15.94
N GLY A 225 12.11 9.43 17.18
CA GLY A 225 13.31 9.12 17.95
C GLY A 225 14.12 7.97 17.36
N TRP A 226 15.32 7.81 17.88
CA TRP A 226 16.18 6.67 17.57
C TRP A 226 16.48 5.87 18.84
N ARG A 227 16.25 4.58 18.81
CA ARG A 227 16.64 3.65 19.87
C ARG A 227 17.54 2.57 19.28
N VAL A 228 18.54 2.15 20.02
CA VAL A 228 19.36 1.00 19.61
C VAL A 228 18.53 -0.28 19.77
N PRO A 229 18.20 -0.99 18.68
CA PRO A 229 17.42 -2.20 18.77
C PRO A 229 18.25 -3.33 19.35
N ASP A 230 17.61 -4.27 20.05
CA ASP A 230 18.22 -5.54 20.43
C ASP A 230 18.35 -6.47 19.20
N ALA A 231 18.95 -7.64 19.37
CA ALA A 231 19.17 -8.58 18.27
C ALA A 231 17.86 -9.06 17.62
N ASN A 232 16.81 -9.27 18.42
CA ASN A 232 15.50 -9.72 17.92
C ASN A 232 14.82 -8.60 17.11
N ALA A 233 14.84 -7.37 17.62
CA ALA A 233 14.30 -6.21 16.91
C ALA A 233 15.06 -5.96 15.59
N TRP A 234 16.40 -6.14 15.56
CA TRP A 234 17.15 -6.04 14.31
C TRP A 234 16.73 -7.09 13.29
N MET A 235 16.55 -8.35 13.72
CA MET A 235 16.05 -9.41 12.83
C MET A 235 14.68 -9.05 12.23
N LEU A 236 13.75 -8.56 13.07
CA LEU A 236 12.43 -8.14 12.61
C LEU A 236 12.48 -6.92 11.69
N LEU A 237 13.37 -5.95 11.96
CA LEU A 237 13.59 -4.78 11.11
C LEU A 237 14.12 -5.13 9.73
N ILE A 238 15.04 -6.09 9.65
CA ILE A 238 15.54 -6.61 8.37
C ILE A 238 14.42 -7.38 7.65
N ALA A 239 13.70 -8.24 8.37
CA ALA A 239 12.60 -9.03 7.82
C ALA A 239 11.51 -8.15 7.22
N ILE A 240 11.07 -7.08 7.91
CA ILE A 240 10.06 -6.15 7.38
C ILE A 240 10.56 -5.39 6.15
N GLY A 241 11.85 -5.08 6.09
CA GLY A 241 12.46 -4.45 4.92
C GLY A 241 12.47 -5.38 3.70
N VAL A 242 12.84 -6.65 3.90
CA VAL A 242 12.83 -7.68 2.84
C VAL A 242 11.40 -7.96 2.37
N LEU A 243 10.50 -8.30 3.29
CA LEU A 243 9.10 -8.62 2.97
C LEU A 243 8.39 -7.43 2.32
N GLY A 244 8.60 -6.21 2.84
CA GLY A 244 8.07 -5.00 2.25
C GLY A 244 8.59 -4.75 0.84
N SER A 245 9.86 -5.02 0.57
CA SER A 245 10.44 -4.91 -0.79
C SER A 245 9.81 -5.92 -1.74
N VAL A 246 9.69 -7.18 -1.32
CA VAL A 246 9.07 -8.26 -2.11
C VAL A 246 7.60 -7.94 -2.38
N ALA A 247 6.82 -7.60 -1.35
CA ALA A 247 5.40 -7.29 -1.49
C ALA A 247 5.16 -6.17 -2.52
N HIS A 248 5.84 -5.03 -2.37
CA HIS A 248 5.66 -3.91 -3.29
C HIS A 248 6.24 -4.14 -4.68
N LEU A 249 7.24 -4.99 -4.84
CA LEU A 249 7.67 -5.46 -6.17
C LEU A 249 6.57 -6.30 -6.82
N LEU A 250 6.01 -7.28 -6.11
CA LEU A 250 4.92 -8.12 -6.60
C LEU A 250 3.72 -7.27 -7.03
N MET A 251 3.32 -6.29 -6.22
CA MET A 251 2.24 -5.36 -6.56
C MET A 251 2.59 -4.50 -7.78
N THR A 252 3.81 -3.97 -7.89
CA THR A 252 4.21 -3.14 -9.03
C THR A 252 4.25 -3.95 -10.32
N TRP A 253 4.75 -5.18 -10.28
CA TRP A 253 4.69 -6.11 -11.43
C TRP A 253 3.26 -6.48 -11.78
N SER A 254 2.43 -6.75 -10.79
CA SER A 254 1.01 -7.05 -11.01
C SER A 254 0.32 -5.93 -11.81
N LEU A 255 0.48 -4.67 -11.38
CA LEU A 255 -0.06 -3.49 -12.07
C LEU A 255 0.55 -3.24 -13.46
N ARG A 256 1.74 -3.78 -13.72
CA ARG A 256 2.37 -3.72 -15.04
C ARG A 256 1.74 -4.73 -16.01
N TYR A 257 1.38 -5.92 -15.50
CA TYR A 257 0.88 -7.04 -16.34
C TYR A 257 -0.63 -7.10 -16.47
N ALA A 258 -1.38 -6.51 -15.54
CA ALA A 258 -2.84 -6.54 -15.58
C ALA A 258 -3.47 -5.20 -15.18
N PRO A 259 -4.66 -4.88 -15.73
CA PRO A 259 -5.44 -3.71 -15.32
C PRO A 259 -5.85 -3.80 -13.84
N SER A 260 -5.89 -2.66 -13.16
CA SER A 260 -6.29 -2.60 -11.75
C SER A 260 -7.70 -3.15 -11.50
N ALA A 261 -8.61 -3.01 -12.47
CA ALA A 261 -9.96 -3.59 -12.38
C ALA A 261 -9.95 -5.12 -12.32
N THR A 262 -8.99 -5.79 -12.97
CA THR A 262 -8.81 -7.26 -12.90
C THR A 262 -8.17 -7.69 -11.57
N LEU A 263 -7.33 -6.84 -10.99
CA LEU A 263 -6.57 -7.13 -9.78
C LEU A 263 -7.34 -6.82 -8.49
N ALA A 264 -8.27 -5.87 -8.53
CA ALA A 264 -9.01 -5.43 -7.35
C ALA A 264 -9.74 -6.58 -6.60
N PRO A 265 -10.45 -7.52 -7.28
CA PRO A 265 -11.06 -8.64 -6.57
C PRO A 265 -10.07 -9.54 -5.83
N MET A 266 -8.84 -9.68 -6.33
CA MET A 266 -7.82 -10.53 -5.73
C MET A 266 -7.30 -9.98 -4.40
N GLN A 267 -7.32 -8.66 -4.24
CA GLN A 267 -6.86 -8.01 -3.00
C GLN A 267 -7.71 -8.37 -1.79
N TYR A 268 -9.00 -8.70 -1.97
CA TYR A 268 -9.83 -9.14 -0.84
C TYR A 268 -9.34 -10.41 -0.15
N LEU A 269 -8.46 -11.20 -0.78
CA LEU A 269 -7.79 -12.34 -0.14
C LEU A 269 -6.79 -11.92 0.94
N GLU A 270 -6.43 -10.66 0.99
CA GLU A 270 -5.62 -10.11 2.10
C GLU A 270 -6.34 -10.20 3.45
N ILE A 271 -7.67 -10.07 3.47
CA ILE A 271 -8.48 -10.15 4.71
C ILE A 271 -8.34 -11.51 5.39
N PRO A 272 -8.64 -12.66 4.75
CA PRO A 272 -8.48 -13.96 5.39
C PRO A 272 -7.02 -14.28 5.76
N VAL A 273 -6.05 -13.81 4.97
CA VAL A 273 -4.62 -13.97 5.30
C VAL A 273 -4.28 -13.16 6.54
N ALA A 274 -4.71 -11.88 6.61
CA ALA A 274 -4.49 -11.04 7.79
C ALA A 274 -5.17 -11.62 9.05
N THR A 275 -6.38 -12.18 8.91
CA THR A 275 -7.08 -12.86 10.01
C THR A 275 -6.30 -14.09 10.48
N LEU A 276 -5.81 -14.91 9.56
CA LEU A 276 -5.02 -16.09 9.90
C LEU A 276 -3.70 -15.72 10.59
N VAL A 277 -2.99 -14.73 10.04
CA VAL A 277 -1.74 -14.22 10.63
C VAL A 277 -2.01 -13.59 12.00
N GLY A 278 -3.08 -12.82 12.16
CA GLY A 278 -3.52 -12.24 13.42
C GLY A 278 -3.78 -13.31 14.48
N LEU A 279 -4.47 -14.38 14.11
CA LEU A 279 -4.74 -15.51 14.99
C LEU A 279 -3.45 -16.23 15.40
N ILE A 280 -2.58 -16.54 14.44
CA ILE A 280 -1.34 -17.32 14.73
C ILE A 280 -0.35 -16.52 15.57
N VAL A 281 -0.18 -15.23 15.28
CA VAL A 281 0.87 -14.40 15.89
C VAL A 281 0.42 -13.74 17.19
N PHE A 282 -0.84 -13.28 17.24
CA PHE A 282 -1.37 -12.48 18.36
C PHE A 282 -2.48 -13.17 19.14
N GLY A 283 -3.05 -14.26 18.62
CA GLY A 283 -4.25 -14.89 19.20
C GLY A 283 -5.53 -14.06 18.94
N ASP A 284 -5.46 -13.05 18.09
CA ASP A 284 -6.58 -12.13 17.80
C ASP A 284 -7.55 -12.76 16.80
N LEU A 285 -8.83 -12.83 17.15
CA LEU A 285 -9.90 -13.13 16.21
C LEU A 285 -10.85 -11.92 16.16
N PRO A 286 -11.38 -11.60 14.97
CA PRO A 286 -12.42 -10.57 14.86
C PRO A 286 -13.66 -10.97 15.65
N ASP A 287 -14.35 -9.99 16.24
CA ASP A 287 -15.64 -10.23 16.87
C ASP A 287 -16.71 -10.60 15.82
N ALA A 288 -17.90 -11.01 16.27
CA ALA A 288 -18.96 -11.47 15.37
C ALA A 288 -19.43 -10.36 14.40
N LEU A 289 -19.44 -9.10 14.83
CA LEU A 289 -19.85 -7.96 14.01
C LEU A 289 -18.78 -7.62 12.97
N ALA A 290 -17.51 -7.60 13.39
CA ALA A 290 -16.38 -7.41 12.49
C ALA A 290 -16.28 -8.55 11.45
N ALA A 291 -16.44 -9.81 11.88
CA ALA A 291 -16.43 -10.97 10.98
C ALA A 291 -17.56 -10.89 9.93
N LEU A 292 -18.77 -10.48 10.33
CA LEU A 292 -19.88 -10.22 9.40
C LEU A 292 -19.52 -9.10 8.41
N GLY A 293 -18.98 -8.00 8.90
CA GLY A 293 -18.53 -6.87 8.07
C GLY A 293 -17.46 -7.26 7.06
N MET A 294 -16.46 -8.06 7.46
CA MET A 294 -15.44 -8.62 6.57
C MET A 294 -16.06 -9.48 5.47
N GLY A 295 -17.00 -10.38 5.84
CA GLY A 295 -17.73 -11.23 4.88
C GLY A 295 -18.51 -10.41 3.85
N ILE A 296 -19.22 -9.37 4.28
CA ILE A 296 -19.97 -8.47 3.39
C ILE A 296 -18.99 -7.73 2.46
N THR A 297 -17.90 -7.20 2.99
CA THR A 297 -16.89 -6.45 2.21
C THR A 297 -16.25 -7.36 1.14
N MET A 298 -15.88 -8.59 1.52
CA MET A 298 -15.34 -9.58 0.58
C MET A 298 -16.35 -9.95 -0.50
N ALA A 299 -17.59 -10.25 -0.13
CA ALA A 299 -18.65 -10.61 -1.09
C ALA A 299 -18.93 -9.47 -2.07
N ALA A 300 -19.01 -8.22 -1.57
CA ALA A 300 -19.21 -7.04 -2.40
C ALA A 300 -18.05 -6.83 -3.39
N GLY A 301 -16.81 -7.03 -2.93
CA GLY A 301 -15.63 -6.90 -3.75
C GLY A 301 -15.48 -7.97 -4.82
N LEU A 302 -15.81 -9.21 -4.51
CA LEU A 302 -15.81 -10.33 -5.48
C LEU A 302 -16.94 -10.20 -6.53
N TYR A 303 -18.00 -9.44 -6.21
CA TYR A 303 -19.11 -9.19 -7.15
C TYR A 303 -18.78 -8.15 -8.22
N ILE A 304 -17.83 -7.23 -8.00
CA ILE A 304 -17.40 -6.18 -8.94
C ILE A 304 -16.62 -6.75 -10.12
#